data_63c6289de70d4297d42a1576c5716878
#
_entry.id   63c6289de70d4297d42a1576c5716878
#
_cell.length_a   1.000
_cell.length_b   1.000
_cell.length_c   1.000
_cell.angle_alpha   90.00
_cell.angle_beta   90.00
_cell.angle_gamma   90.00
#
_symmetry.space_group_name_H-M   'P 1'
#
loop_
_entity.id
_entity.type
_entity.pdbx_description
1 polymer ?
#
loop_
_entity_poly.entity_id
_entity_poly.type
_entity_poly.pdbx_seq_one_letter_code
_entity_poly.pdbx_strand_id
1 'polypeptide(L)'
;MNKVKTYISAPIEIEAIQFKIGEELDVKEFLGLTDEYKIKNKHNILWRNKNATLELFKQETCILIINTKEGPVTVKNTDYIIKDRMGFYNVMREDLFLKYYYEK
;
A
#
# COMPACT_ATOMS: atom_id res chain seq x y z
N MET A 1 -13.57 -8.13 2.72
CA MET A 1 -12.47 -7.44 3.38
C MET A 1 -11.17 -7.70 2.67
N ASN A 2 -10.38 -6.64 2.42
CA ASN A 2 -9.11 -6.76 1.73
C ASN A 2 -8.05 -7.29 2.71
N LYS A 3 -7.34 -8.34 2.34
CA LYS A 3 -6.32 -8.95 3.20
C LYS A 3 -5.03 -9.15 2.45
N VAL A 4 -3.93 -9.14 3.19
CA VAL A 4 -2.63 -9.52 2.64
C VAL A 4 -2.69 -10.99 2.25
N LYS A 5 -2.22 -11.28 1.05
CA LYS A 5 -2.19 -12.64 0.53
C LYS A 5 -0.83 -12.92 -0.09
N THR A 6 -0.48 -14.19 -0.19
CA THR A 6 0.72 -14.63 -0.86
C THR A 6 0.41 -14.92 -2.33
N TYR A 7 1.20 -14.37 -3.23
CA TYR A 7 1.03 -14.53 -4.66
C TYR A 7 2.27 -15.14 -5.28
N ILE A 8 2.08 -15.77 -6.43
CA ILE A 8 3.17 -16.43 -7.15
C ILE A 8 3.22 -15.89 -8.57
N SER A 9 4.43 -15.50 -9.00
CA SER A 9 4.80 -15.34 -10.39
C SER A 9 5.97 -16.30 -10.56
N ALA A 10 5.73 -17.45 -11.17
CA ALA A 10 6.65 -18.58 -11.15
C ALA A 10 8.10 -18.18 -11.49
N PRO A 11 9.09 -18.47 -10.65
CA PRO A 11 9.02 -19.21 -9.38
C PRO A 11 9.00 -18.33 -8.13
N ILE A 12 8.69 -17.05 -8.23
CA ILE A 12 8.84 -16.07 -7.15
C ILE A 12 7.53 -15.93 -6.35
N GLU A 13 7.67 -16.00 -5.01
CA GLU A 13 6.57 -15.80 -4.07
C GLU A 13 6.68 -14.40 -3.47
N ILE A 14 5.56 -13.69 -3.41
CA ILE A 14 5.49 -12.34 -2.85
C ILE A 14 4.25 -12.21 -1.96
N GLU A 15 4.23 -11.17 -1.13
CA GLU A 15 3.02 -10.76 -0.42
C GLU A 15 2.46 -9.50 -1.09
N ALA A 16 1.15 -9.39 -1.13
CA ALA A 16 0.52 -8.22 -1.72
C ALA A 16 -0.82 -7.91 -1.08
N ILE A 17 -1.22 -6.66 -1.18
CA ILE A 17 -2.53 -6.18 -0.77
C ILE A 17 -3.03 -5.21 -1.83
N GLN A 18 -4.33 -5.25 -2.12
CA GLN A 18 -4.93 -4.28 -3.02
C GLN A 18 -5.35 -3.05 -2.23
N PHE A 19 -4.97 -1.86 -2.73
CA PHE A 19 -5.39 -0.62 -2.11
C PHE A 19 -6.81 -0.28 -2.55
N LYS A 20 -7.72 -0.20 -1.59
CA LYS A 20 -9.10 0.22 -1.84
C LYS A 20 -9.46 1.33 -0.86
N ILE A 21 -10.04 2.39 -1.39
CA ILE A 21 -10.53 3.49 -0.56
C ILE A 21 -11.60 2.94 0.39
N GLY A 22 -11.48 3.27 1.68
CA GLY A 22 -12.31 2.71 2.75
C GLY A 22 -11.65 1.57 3.51
N GLU A 23 -10.54 1.02 2.99
CA GLU A 23 -9.80 -0.07 3.62
C GLU A 23 -8.37 0.34 3.99
N GLU A 24 -8.18 1.62 4.32
CA GLU A 24 -6.86 2.21 4.59
C GLU A 24 -6.17 1.57 5.80
N LEU A 25 -6.94 1.10 6.78
CA LEU A 25 -6.35 0.47 7.96
C LEU A 25 -5.63 -0.83 7.64
N ASP A 26 -6.15 -1.60 6.70
CA ASP A 26 -5.50 -2.84 6.26
C ASP A 26 -4.15 -2.55 5.59
N VAL A 27 -4.10 -1.51 4.78
CA VAL A 27 -2.89 -1.08 4.11
C VAL A 27 -1.89 -0.51 5.11
N LYS A 28 -2.36 0.28 6.08
CA LYS A 28 -1.54 0.80 7.17
C LYS A 28 -0.83 -0.33 7.90
N GLU A 29 -1.56 -1.39 8.22
CA GLU A 29 -1.02 -2.54 8.92
C GLU A 29 0.01 -3.29 8.07
N PHE A 30 -0.30 -3.51 6.80
CA PHE A 30 0.60 -4.17 5.86
C PHE A 30 1.94 -3.45 5.73
N LEU A 31 1.90 -2.12 5.71
CA LEU A 31 3.08 -1.27 5.57
C LEU A 31 3.81 -1.01 6.89
N GLY A 32 3.23 -1.43 8.02
CA GLY A 32 3.82 -1.22 9.33
C GLY A 32 3.82 0.22 9.78
N LEU A 33 2.82 1.00 9.37
CA LEU A 33 2.72 2.41 9.72
C LEU A 33 2.13 2.56 11.12
N THR A 34 2.98 2.70 12.12
CA THR A 34 2.56 2.76 13.52
C THR A 34 2.57 4.18 14.11
N ASP A 35 3.40 5.07 13.57
CA ASP A 35 3.53 6.41 14.08
C ASP A 35 2.45 7.32 13.48
N GLU A 36 1.62 7.90 14.34
CA GLU A 36 0.51 8.75 13.94
C GLU A 36 0.83 10.21 14.24
N TYR A 37 0.58 11.07 13.27
CA TYR A 37 0.76 12.51 13.38
C TYR A 37 -0.55 13.21 13.04
N LYS A 38 -0.91 14.22 13.82
CA LYS A 38 -2.06 15.08 13.51
C LYS A 38 -1.57 16.37 12.91
N ILE A 39 -2.06 16.69 11.72
CA ILE A 39 -1.69 17.93 11.03
C ILE A 39 -2.60 19.03 11.56
N LYS A 40 -2.01 20.03 12.23
CA LYS A 40 -2.76 21.17 12.76
C LYS A 40 -3.49 21.91 11.65
N ASN A 41 -4.67 22.41 11.95
CA ASN A 41 -5.52 23.23 11.07
C ASN A 41 -6.20 22.52 9.91
N LYS A 42 -5.85 21.25 9.64
CA LYS A 42 -6.46 20.49 8.54
C LYS A 42 -7.29 19.31 9.01
N HIS A 43 -7.20 18.96 10.28
CA HIS A 43 -7.85 17.78 10.84
C HIS A 43 -7.50 16.48 10.12
N ASN A 44 -6.33 16.45 9.50
CA ASN A 44 -5.83 15.27 8.80
C ASN A 44 -5.01 14.42 9.75
N ILE A 45 -4.98 13.12 9.47
CA ILE A 45 -4.13 12.17 10.18
C ILE A 45 -3.09 11.65 9.21
N LEU A 46 -1.84 11.64 9.65
CA LEU A 46 -0.72 11.18 8.84
C LEU A 46 -0.02 10.03 9.55
N TRP A 47 0.17 8.93 8.85
CA TRP A 47 1.05 7.84 9.27
C TRP A 47 2.19 7.74 8.28
N ARG A 48 3.40 7.53 8.77
CA ARG A 48 4.55 7.37 7.88
C ARG A 48 5.65 6.55 8.52
N ASN A 49 6.45 5.92 7.66
CA ASN A 49 7.71 5.29 8.03
C ASN A 49 8.65 5.34 6.82
N LYS A 50 9.75 4.57 6.85
CA LYS A 50 10.69 4.54 5.72
C LYS A 50 10.07 3.97 4.43
N ASN A 51 8.97 3.22 4.53
CA ASN A 51 8.35 2.54 3.39
C ASN A 51 7.25 3.34 2.72
N ALA A 52 6.54 4.17 3.48
CA ALA A 52 5.34 4.80 2.94
C ALA A 52 4.87 5.99 3.78
N THR A 53 4.00 6.78 3.16
CA THR A 53 3.26 7.85 3.80
C THR A 53 1.79 7.68 3.46
N LEU A 54 0.93 7.67 4.48
CA LEU A 54 -0.53 7.59 4.31
C LEU A 54 -1.16 8.77 5.04
N GLU A 55 -1.85 9.62 4.30
CA GLU A 55 -2.57 10.76 4.87
C GLU A 55 -4.07 10.59 4.66
N LEU A 56 -4.83 10.64 5.75
CA LEU A 56 -6.29 10.61 5.72
C LEU A 56 -6.84 12.02 5.91
N PHE A 57 -7.74 12.41 5.03
CA PHE A 57 -8.40 13.70 5.07
C PHE A 57 -9.80 13.56 5.66
N LYS A 58 -10.28 14.62 6.28
CA LYS A 58 -11.57 14.65 6.96
C LYS A 58 -12.76 14.22 6.07
N GLN A 59 -12.65 14.34 4.76
CA GLN A 59 -13.72 14.03 3.81
C GLN A 59 -13.59 12.62 3.20
N GLU A 60 -13.05 11.71 3.95
CA GLU A 60 -12.91 10.29 3.54
C GLU A 60 -12.06 10.06 2.29
N THR A 61 -11.20 11.00 1.97
CA THR A 61 -10.19 10.80 0.93
C THR A 61 -8.85 10.51 1.58
N CYS A 62 -7.96 9.88 0.85
CA CYS A 62 -6.62 9.62 1.34
C CYS A 62 -5.59 9.73 0.23
N ILE A 63 -4.35 9.98 0.62
CA ILE A 63 -3.21 9.94 -0.27
C ILE A 63 -2.24 8.91 0.30
N LEU A 64 -1.85 7.97 -0.53
CA LEU A 64 -0.87 6.95 -0.16
C LEU A 64 0.31 7.03 -1.12
N ILE A 65 1.51 7.15 -0.56
CA ILE A 65 2.75 7.19 -1.33
C ILE A 65 3.66 6.08 -0.81
N ILE A 66 4.12 5.23 -1.72
CA ILE A 66 5.03 4.14 -1.41
C ILE A 66 6.43 4.53 -1.87
N ASN A 67 7.41 4.31 -1.02
CA ASN A 67 8.82 4.52 -1.36
C ASN A 67 9.36 3.26 -2.03
N THR A 68 9.54 3.31 -3.35
CA THR A 68 10.09 2.20 -4.13
C THR A 68 11.57 2.44 -4.41
N LYS A 69 12.23 1.45 -5.01
CA LYS A 69 13.65 1.59 -5.42
C LYS A 69 13.84 2.71 -6.44
N GLU A 70 12.83 2.98 -7.27
CA GLU A 70 12.87 4.04 -8.27
C GLU A 70 12.37 5.38 -7.76
N GLY A 71 12.03 5.46 -6.46
CA GLY A 71 11.53 6.68 -5.84
C GLY A 71 10.09 6.54 -5.37
N PRO A 72 9.49 7.64 -4.87
CA PRO A 72 8.12 7.61 -4.36
C PRO A 72 7.10 7.45 -5.48
N VAL A 73 6.09 6.62 -5.24
CA VAL A 73 5.00 6.34 -6.18
C VAL A 73 3.67 6.56 -5.47
N THR A 74 2.79 7.36 -6.06
CA THR A 74 1.44 7.55 -5.55
C THR A 74 0.58 6.34 -5.93
N VAL A 75 -0.07 5.76 -4.92
CA VAL A 75 -0.93 4.59 -5.12
C VAL A 75 -2.35 5.06 -5.46
N LYS A 76 -2.92 4.48 -6.50
CA LYS A 76 -4.29 4.78 -6.93
C LYS A 76 -5.23 3.70 -6.42
N ASN A 77 -6.52 4.05 -6.31
CA ASN A 77 -7.54 3.07 -5.94
C ASN A 77 -7.47 1.86 -6.88
N THR A 78 -7.50 0.67 -6.32
CA THR A 78 -7.36 -0.66 -6.95
C THR A 78 -5.94 -1.09 -7.28
N ASP A 79 -4.93 -0.23 -7.16
CA ASP A 79 -3.54 -0.66 -7.31
C ASP A 79 -3.16 -1.69 -6.26
N TYR A 80 -2.24 -2.59 -6.62
CA TYR A 80 -1.67 -3.56 -5.69
C TYR A 80 -0.35 -3.05 -5.14
N ILE A 81 -0.16 -3.23 -3.85
CA ILE A 81 1.11 -2.94 -3.17
C ILE A 81 1.77 -4.29 -2.93
N ILE A 82 2.98 -4.44 -3.45
CA ILE A 82 3.73 -5.69 -3.42
C ILE A 82 4.91 -5.56 -2.48
N LYS A 83 5.11 -6.56 -1.63
CA LYS A 83 6.30 -6.69 -0.81
C LYS A 83 7.07 -7.91 -1.26
N ASP A 84 8.31 -7.71 -1.73
CA ASP A 84 9.13 -8.82 -2.20
C ASP A 84 9.85 -9.51 -1.02
N ARG A 85 10.58 -10.56 -1.33
CA ARG A 85 11.29 -11.36 -0.32
C ARG A 85 12.40 -10.59 0.39
N MET A 86 12.90 -9.54 -0.24
CA MET A 86 13.94 -8.68 0.31
C MET A 86 13.36 -7.58 1.20
N GLY A 87 12.04 -7.46 1.28
CA GLY A 87 11.37 -6.43 2.06
C GLY A 87 11.16 -5.12 1.34
N PHE A 88 11.41 -5.06 0.03
CA PHE A 88 11.15 -3.87 -0.77
C PHE A 88 9.70 -3.83 -1.22
N TYR A 89 9.15 -2.63 -1.30
CA TYR A 89 7.78 -2.40 -1.73
C TYR A 89 7.73 -1.86 -3.15
N ASN A 90 6.69 -2.24 -3.89
CA ASN A 90 6.42 -1.76 -5.23
C ASN A 90 4.92 -1.63 -5.43
N VAL A 91 4.52 -0.95 -6.50
CA VAL A 91 3.12 -0.72 -6.83
C VAL A 91 2.85 -1.18 -8.25
N MET A 92 1.74 -1.89 -8.44
CA MET A 92 1.36 -2.39 -9.75
C MET A 92 -0.15 -2.18 -9.96
N ARG A 93 -0.55 -1.76 -11.17
CA ARG A 93 -1.96 -1.63 -11.52
C ARG A 93 -2.64 -3.00 -11.47
N GLU A 94 -3.94 -2.99 -11.18
CA GLU A 94 -4.73 -4.20 -11.03
C GLU A 94 -4.64 -5.11 -12.26
N ASP A 95 -4.80 -4.55 -13.46
CA ASP A 95 -4.80 -5.33 -14.69
C ASP A 95 -3.47 -6.05 -14.92
N LEU A 96 -2.36 -5.37 -14.66
CA LEU A 96 -1.03 -5.98 -14.78
C LEU A 96 -0.78 -7.01 -13.69
N PHE A 97 -1.19 -6.70 -12.46
CA PHE A 97 -1.00 -7.62 -11.34
C PHE A 97 -1.70 -8.95 -11.59
N LEU A 98 -2.98 -8.89 -11.98
CA LEU A 98 -3.77 -10.10 -12.22
C LEU A 98 -3.30 -10.89 -13.43
N LYS A 99 -2.55 -10.26 -14.33
CA LYS A 99 -1.96 -10.94 -15.48
C LYS A 99 -0.74 -11.78 -15.10
N TYR A 100 0.07 -11.30 -14.15
CA TYR A 100 1.36 -11.91 -13.83
C TYR A 100 1.38 -12.71 -12.53
N TYR A 101 0.43 -12.47 -11.64
CA TYR A 101 0.41 -13.11 -10.33
C TYR A 101 -0.89 -13.88 -10.12
N TYR A 102 -0.81 -14.96 -9.38
CA TYR A 102 -2.00 -15.70 -8.94
C TYR A 102 -1.83 -16.09 -7.48
N GLU A 103 -2.96 -16.19 -6.78
CA GLU A 103 -3.00 -16.51 -5.36
C GLU A 103 -2.52 -17.93 -5.13
N LYS A 104 -1.66 -18.07 -4.15
CA LYS A 104 -1.12 -19.36 -3.76
C LYS A 104 -2.18 -20.23 -3.08
#